data_f7021c8f9e9bce651a6dd09fc4b522f4
#
_entry.id   f7021c8f9e9bce651a6dd09fc4b522f4
#
_cell.length_a   1.000
_cell.length_b   1.000
_cell.length_c   1.000
_cell.angle_alpha   90.00
_cell.angle_beta   90.00
_cell.angle_gamma   90.00
#
_symmetry.space_group_name_H-M   'P 1'
#
loop_
_entity.id
_entity.type
_entity.pdbx_description
1 polymer ?
#
loop_
_entity_poly.entity_id
_entity_poly.type
_entity_poly.pdbx_seq_one_letter_code
_entity_poly.pdbx_strand_id
1 'polypeptide(L)'
;MMAKEGRKVLVLERQHQAGGCMQSYRRGRLNFDTGLHYVGGLEEGGQLYDAFESLGLMTLPWKQMDADCFEEIHIGGRTFRWPQGKKRFINAMKSYFPEEEKGLDLYGELLDCTDELWMQKTNAWEYLTSIISDPLLLQVLSAPATCKMELRKETLPLFTYVHGIAPFIESSWRLAGDGNMLVSCLVEQIRAYGGEVLTDKDVVSLKEENGRIVQALCADGTSYEAGFFVSNAHPAVTCSLVGESALMKKVFRRRMGMQPNTFGIFTLHLQLRSGSLPYFNHNKLVFAEPDCWDMAVDKSLAVKGIMMSARIPEKGGNVVNIDILTPMLWEVVEEYDGTKLFHRPKAYKEMKARVAEQCLALAETVIPGLGEMILKTWSSTPLTYKDYNLTPEGSAFGFRKDFSNPMMTIVSPKTQIPNLFMTGQSLMLHGLHGVTMTAAYTCQEINKNTISE
;
A
#
# COMPACT_ATOMS: atom_id res chain seq x y z
N MET A 1 13.35 14.85 -1.04
CA MET A 1 14.76 14.46 -0.85
C MET A 1 15.65 15.20 -1.84
N MET A 2 15.73 14.85 -3.12
CA MET A 2 16.65 15.46 -4.12
C MET A 2 16.60 17.00 -4.20
N ALA A 3 15.41 17.61 -4.18
CA ALA A 3 15.25 19.08 -4.17
C ALA A 3 15.85 19.69 -2.89
N LYS A 4 15.67 19.06 -1.73
CA LYS A 4 16.27 19.48 -0.46
C LYS A 4 17.79 19.41 -0.47
N GLU A 5 18.36 18.51 -1.27
CA GLU A 5 19.82 18.41 -1.51
C GLU A 5 20.35 19.42 -2.53
N GLY A 6 19.52 20.38 -2.97
CA GLY A 6 19.89 21.46 -3.89
C GLY A 6 19.85 21.08 -5.37
N ARG A 7 19.30 19.92 -5.74
CA ARG A 7 19.14 19.56 -7.15
C ARG A 7 17.92 20.25 -7.76
N LYS A 8 18.02 20.71 -8.99
CA LYS A 8 16.88 21.21 -9.75
C LYS A 8 16.00 20.01 -10.15
N VAL A 9 14.79 19.94 -9.58
CA VAL A 9 13.87 18.81 -9.75
C VAL A 9 12.63 19.25 -10.51
N LEU A 10 12.23 18.46 -11.51
CA LEU A 10 10.94 18.55 -12.19
C LEU A 10 10.20 17.21 -12.02
N VAL A 11 8.98 17.26 -11.50
CA VAL A 11 8.08 16.11 -11.42
C VAL A 11 7.01 16.24 -12.51
N LEU A 12 6.87 15.20 -13.32
CA LEU A 12 5.82 15.08 -14.35
C LEU A 12 4.78 14.08 -13.86
N GLU A 13 3.56 14.53 -13.65
CA GLU A 13 2.43 13.71 -13.24
C GLU A 13 1.40 13.61 -14.36
N ARG A 14 1.00 12.39 -14.68
CA ARG A 14 0.04 12.10 -15.76
C ARG A 14 -1.36 12.64 -15.47
N GLN A 15 -1.81 12.52 -14.22
CA GLN A 15 -3.13 12.96 -13.80
C GLN A 15 -3.17 14.47 -13.54
N HIS A 16 -4.37 15.04 -13.51
CA HIS A 16 -4.59 16.43 -13.10
C HIS A 16 -4.28 16.65 -11.60
N GLN A 17 -4.14 15.59 -10.82
CA GLN A 17 -3.85 15.60 -9.39
C GLN A 17 -2.64 14.70 -9.12
N ALA A 18 -1.63 15.24 -8.44
CA ALA A 18 -0.47 14.46 -8.01
C ALA A 18 -0.82 13.51 -6.85
N GLY A 19 -0.01 12.47 -6.66
CA GLY A 19 -0.01 11.63 -5.47
C GLY A 19 -0.26 10.14 -5.69
N GLY A 20 -0.71 9.71 -6.88
CA GLY A 20 -0.94 8.29 -7.16
C GLY A 20 -1.85 7.64 -6.11
N CYS A 21 -1.40 6.55 -5.45
CA CYS A 21 -2.18 5.87 -4.40
C CYS A 21 -2.32 6.69 -3.10
N MET A 22 -1.59 7.79 -2.93
CA MET A 22 -1.72 8.68 -1.76
C MET A 22 -2.78 9.76 -1.96
N GLN A 23 -3.25 9.98 -3.18
CA GLN A 23 -4.30 10.96 -3.44
C GLN A 23 -5.64 10.54 -2.82
N SER A 24 -6.42 11.55 -2.43
CA SER A 24 -7.82 11.39 -2.07
C SER A 24 -8.69 11.86 -3.20
N TYR A 25 -9.90 11.35 -3.29
CA TYR A 25 -10.88 11.78 -4.27
C TYR A 25 -12.21 12.13 -3.62
N ARG A 26 -12.93 13.04 -4.26
CA ARG A 26 -14.19 13.58 -3.72
C ARG A 26 -15.40 12.83 -4.29
N ARG A 27 -16.33 12.46 -3.40
CA ARG A 27 -17.67 11.98 -3.75
C ARG A 27 -18.71 12.76 -2.92
N GLY A 28 -19.54 13.52 -3.62
CA GLY A 28 -20.46 14.44 -2.93
C GLY A 28 -19.70 15.49 -2.13
N ARG A 29 -19.90 15.48 -0.80
CA ARG A 29 -19.22 16.42 0.13
C ARG A 29 -18.06 15.78 0.89
N LEU A 30 -17.79 14.48 0.68
CA LEU A 30 -16.79 13.73 1.41
C LEU A 30 -15.57 13.43 0.54
N ASN A 31 -14.41 13.41 1.18
CA ASN A 31 -13.17 12.90 0.62
C ASN A 31 -12.97 11.44 1.06
N PHE A 32 -12.49 10.63 0.15
CA PHE A 32 -12.11 9.24 0.38
C PHE A 32 -10.65 9.03 -0.05
N ASP A 33 -9.91 8.27 0.73
CA ASP A 33 -8.53 7.96 0.42
C ASP A 33 -8.44 6.75 -0.51
N THR A 34 -7.42 6.76 -1.39
CA THR A 34 -7.15 5.62 -2.26
C THR A 34 -6.40 4.53 -1.51
N GLY A 35 -5.38 4.89 -0.72
CA GLY A 35 -4.52 3.91 -0.04
C GLY A 35 -4.00 4.34 1.32
N LEU A 36 -4.30 5.56 1.80
CA LEU A 36 -3.85 6.04 3.11
C LEU A 36 -4.97 5.84 4.16
N HIS A 37 -4.92 4.74 4.90
CA HIS A 37 -5.86 4.50 5.99
C HIS A 37 -5.22 4.71 7.36
N TYR A 38 -3.97 4.31 7.54
CA TYR A 38 -3.16 4.50 8.74
C TYR A 38 -1.70 4.13 8.45
N VAL A 39 -0.79 4.48 9.35
CA VAL A 39 0.64 4.27 9.20
C VAL A 39 1.25 3.85 10.53
N GLY A 40 2.29 3.01 10.49
CA GLY A 40 3.06 2.59 11.66
C GLY A 40 4.37 3.36 11.79
N GLY A 41 4.91 3.43 13.02
CA GLY A 41 6.27 3.89 13.29
C GLY A 41 6.50 5.39 13.16
N LEU A 42 5.54 6.24 13.56
CA LEU A 42 5.68 7.70 13.58
C LEU A 42 5.98 8.28 14.97
N GLU A 43 6.20 7.47 16.00
CA GLU A 43 6.71 7.94 17.28
C GLU A 43 8.16 8.37 17.15
N GLU A 44 8.64 9.22 18.08
CA GLU A 44 10.05 9.63 18.16
C GLU A 44 10.95 8.38 18.30
N GLY A 45 11.92 8.25 17.41
CA GLY A 45 12.76 7.04 17.27
C GLY A 45 12.12 5.91 16.45
N GLY A 46 10.92 6.07 15.98
CA GLY A 46 10.24 5.12 15.08
C GLY A 46 10.82 5.12 13.66
N GLN A 47 10.57 4.06 12.94
CA GLN A 47 11.22 3.80 11.63
C GLN A 47 10.95 4.86 10.56
N LEU A 48 9.81 5.56 10.63
CA LEU A 48 9.46 6.63 9.68
C LEU A 48 9.68 8.04 10.23
N TYR A 49 9.88 8.20 11.54
CA TYR A 49 9.90 9.50 12.20
C TYR A 49 10.90 10.46 11.57
N ASP A 50 12.19 10.10 11.55
CA ASP A 50 13.27 10.96 11.04
C ASP A 50 13.08 11.35 9.57
N ALA A 51 12.62 10.39 8.76
CA ALA A 51 12.36 10.65 7.34
C ALA A 51 11.18 11.63 7.18
N PHE A 52 10.09 11.44 7.93
CA PHE A 52 8.91 12.31 7.88
C PHE A 52 9.22 13.69 8.45
N GLU A 53 9.98 13.79 9.54
CA GLU A 53 10.46 15.06 10.08
C GLU A 53 11.30 15.81 9.05
N SER A 54 12.27 15.12 8.44
CA SER A 54 13.14 15.72 7.43
C SER A 54 12.37 16.20 6.19
N LEU A 55 11.24 15.59 5.86
CA LEU A 55 10.37 15.96 4.74
C LEU A 55 9.24 16.93 5.13
N GLY A 56 9.21 17.40 6.40
CA GLY A 56 8.16 18.29 6.91
C GLY A 56 6.82 17.60 7.14
N LEU A 57 6.73 16.29 6.99
CA LEU A 57 5.48 15.54 7.10
C LEU A 57 5.01 15.38 8.56
N MET A 58 5.90 15.54 9.55
CA MET A 58 5.52 15.53 10.96
C MET A 58 4.74 16.78 11.39
N THR A 59 4.69 17.83 10.57
CA THR A 59 3.84 19.01 10.79
C THR A 59 2.35 18.74 10.50
N LEU A 60 2.03 17.64 9.83
CA LEU A 60 0.66 17.25 9.53
C LEU A 60 -0.07 16.77 10.81
N PRO A 61 -1.40 16.86 10.87
CA PRO A 61 -2.17 16.54 12.08
C PRO A 61 -2.32 15.02 12.28
N TRP A 62 -1.20 14.35 12.58
CA TRP A 62 -1.20 12.94 12.93
C TRP A 62 -1.87 12.73 14.28
N LYS A 63 -2.70 11.70 14.38
CA LYS A 63 -3.31 11.23 15.63
C LYS A 63 -2.95 9.78 15.85
N GLN A 64 -2.41 9.48 17.02
CA GLN A 64 -2.18 8.11 17.42
C GLN A 64 -3.52 7.38 17.57
N MET A 65 -3.58 6.15 17.10
CA MET A 65 -4.73 5.26 17.27
C MET A 65 -4.83 4.80 18.73
N ASP A 66 -5.93 4.13 19.09
CA ASP A 66 -6.14 3.69 20.47
C ASP A 66 -5.00 2.80 20.95
N ALA A 67 -4.34 3.21 22.03
CA ALA A 67 -3.16 2.53 22.54
C ALA A 67 -3.45 1.10 23.01
N ASP A 68 -4.67 0.85 23.51
CA ASP A 68 -5.08 -0.47 24.01
C ASP A 68 -5.69 -1.37 22.93
N CYS A 69 -6.03 -0.78 21.76
CA CYS A 69 -6.63 -1.51 20.64
C CYS A 69 -6.53 -0.70 19.36
N PHE A 70 -5.49 -0.86 18.58
CA PHE A 70 -5.45 -0.22 17.24
C PHE A 70 -6.03 -1.12 16.14
N GLU A 71 -6.09 -2.44 16.37
CA GLU A 71 -6.78 -3.43 15.54
C GLU A 71 -7.71 -4.28 16.41
N GLU A 72 -8.99 -4.35 16.06
CA GLU A 72 -9.97 -5.24 16.65
C GLU A 72 -10.31 -6.35 15.64
N ILE A 73 -9.94 -7.59 15.95
CA ILE A 73 -10.00 -8.73 15.03
C ILE A 73 -11.11 -9.69 15.46
N HIS A 74 -12.08 -9.91 14.59
CA HIS A 74 -13.17 -10.85 14.75
C HIS A 74 -12.94 -12.06 13.85
N ILE A 75 -12.49 -13.17 14.42
CA ILE A 75 -12.11 -14.39 13.70
C ILE A 75 -12.39 -15.63 14.57
N GLY A 76 -12.84 -16.72 13.94
CA GLY A 76 -13.12 -17.98 14.67
C GLY A 76 -14.14 -17.82 15.80
N GLY A 77 -15.11 -16.92 15.68
CA GLY A 77 -16.13 -16.66 16.70
C GLY A 77 -15.61 -15.92 17.95
N ARG A 78 -14.38 -15.43 17.94
CA ARG A 78 -13.72 -14.70 19.04
C ARG A 78 -13.30 -13.31 18.60
N THR A 79 -13.08 -12.43 19.57
CA THR A 79 -12.57 -11.06 19.35
C THR A 79 -11.21 -10.91 20.03
N PHE A 80 -10.24 -10.39 19.28
CA PHE A 80 -8.88 -10.14 19.74
C PHE A 80 -8.55 -8.66 19.55
N ARG A 81 -7.92 -8.05 20.54
CA ARG A 81 -7.51 -6.65 20.51
C ARG A 81 -6.00 -6.55 20.50
N TRP A 82 -5.47 -5.82 19.54
CA TRP A 82 -4.04 -5.56 19.41
C TRP A 82 -3.69 -4.22 20.06
N PRO A 83 -3.01 -4.20 21.21
CA PRO A 83 -2.49 -2.97 21.79
C PRO A 83 -1.21 -2.53 21.09
N GLN A 84 -0.92 -1.25 21.13
CA GLN A 84 0.35 -0.70 20.65
C GLN A 84 1.49 -0.97 21.66
N GLY A 85 2.72 -1.06 21.13
CA GLY A 85 3.93 -1.38 21.87
C GLY A 85 4.17 -2.88 21.94
N LYS A 86 5.32 -3.33 21.41
CA LYS A 86 5.68 -4.75 21.28
C LYS A 86 5.46 -5.57 22.55
N LYS A 87 6.00 -5.09 23.70
CA LYS A 87 5.86 -5.79 24.98
C LYS A 87 4.39 -5.95 25.39
N ARG A 88 3.58 -4.90 25.22
CA ARG A 88 2.13 -4.94 25.54
C ARG A 88 1.39 -5.90 24.62
N PHE A 89 1.75 -5.86 23.34
CA PHE A 89 1.18 -6.75 22.32
C PHE A 89 1.48 -8.22 22.63
N ILE A 90 2.74 -8.60 22.88
CA ILE A 90 3.10 -9.98 23.21
C ILE A 90 2.38 -10.44 24.49
N ASN A 91 2.34 -9.61 25.55
CA ASN A 91 1.61 -9.95 26.77
C ASN A 91 0.10 -10.15 26.55
N ALA A 92 -0.51 -9.32 25.70
CA ALA A 92 -1.92 -9.48 25.34
C ALA A 92 -2.15 -10.80 24.58
N MET A 93 -1.29 -11.15 23.61
CA MET A 93 -1.40 -12.43 22.89
C MET A 93 -1.19 -13.62 23.83
N LYS A 94 -0.24 -13.58 24.75
CA LYS A 94 -0.06 -14.62 25.79
C LYS A 94 -1.31 -14.77 26.68
N SER A 95 -2.02 -13.70 27.00
CA SER A 95 -3.27 -13.78 27.76
C SER A 95 -4.40 -14.46 27.00
N TYR A 96 -4.45 -14.33 25.67
CA TYR A 96 -5.42 -15.03 24.81
C TYR A 96 -5.03 -16.48 24.54
N PHE A 97 -3.73 -16.78 24.50
CA PHE A 97 -3.14 -18.07 24.13
C PHE A 97 -2.01 -18.48 25.08
N PRO A 98 -2.35 -18.84 26.35
CA PRO A 98 -1.35 -19.12 27.39
C PRO A 98 -0.45 -20.32 27.08
N GLU A 99 -0.92 -21.28 26.28
CA GLU A 99 -0.12 -22.46 25.88
C GLU A 99 0.97 -22.12 24.84
N GLU A 100 0.88 -20.93 24.20
CA GLU A 100 1.80 -20.48 23.16
C GLU A 100 2.87 -19.49 23.66
N GLU A 101 3.13 -19.44 24.97
CA GLU A 101 4.03 -18.46 25.58
C GLU A 101 5.41 -18.46 24.91
N LYS A 102 6.01 -19.63 24.68
CA LYS A 102 7.33 -19.76 24.03
C LYS A 102 7.33 -19.30 22.57
N GLY A 103 6.30 -19.68 21.83
CA GLY A 103 6.14 -19.26 20.43
C GLY A 103 5.97 -17.76 20.30
N LEU A 104 5.22 -17.15 21.22
CA LEU A 104 5.03 -15.70 21.28
C LEU A 104 6.30 -14.94 21.70
N ASP A 105 7.17 -15.52 22.54
CA ASP A 105 8.49 -14.95 22.82
C ASP A 105 9.35 -14.93 21.55
N LEU A 106 9.42 -16.04 20.82
CA LEU A 106 10.13 -16.12 19.53
C LEU A 106 9.53 -15.16 18.48
N TYR A 107 8.20 -15.01 18.46
CA TYR A 107 7.56 -14.02 17.60
C TYR A 107 7.96 -12.58 17.99
N GLY A 108 8.08 -12.29 19.28
CA GLY A 108 8.60 -11.01 19.79
C GLY A 108 10.05 -10.75 19.36
N GLU A 109 10.91 -11.77 19.38
CA GLU A 109 12.30 -11.69 18.88
C GLU A 109 12.31 -11.46 17.36
N LEU A 110 11.42 -12.13 16.62
CA LEU A 110 11.29 -11.94 15.19
C LEU A 110 10.95 -10.49 14.80
N LEU A 111 10.10 -9.82 15.55
CA LEU A 111 9.73 -8.41 15.29
C LEU A 111 10.92 -7.44 15.41
N ASP A 112 11.98 -7.82 16.13
CA ASP A 112 13.24 -7.07 16.28
C ASP A 112 14.35 -7.58 15.35
N CYS A 113 14.08 -8.57 14.52
CA CYS A 113 15.11 -9.18 13.68
C CYS A 113 15.65 -8.17 12.66
N THR A 114 16.98 -8.00 12.62
CA THR A 114 17.68 -7.13 11.67
C THR A 114 18.40 -7.87 10.56
N ASP A 115 18.35 -9.22 10.54
CA ASP A 115 18.94 -10.01 9.43
C ASP A 115 17.99 -10.04 8.23
N GLU A 116 17.98 -8.94 7.49
CA GLU A 116 17.13 -8.79 6.29
C GLU A 116 17.41 -9.86 5.24
N LEU A 117 18.68 -10.27 5.05
CA LEU A 117 19.05 -11.26 4.04
C LEU A 117 18.50 -12.64 4.36
N TRP A 118 18.51 -13.02 5.62
CA TRP A 118 17.89 -14.25 6.07
C TRP A 118 16.37 -14.17 5.91
N MET A 119 15.73 -13.10 6.36
CA MET A 119 14.28 -12.93 6.22
C MET A 119 13.81 -12.91 4.77
N GLN A 120 14.59 -12.35 3.83
CA GLN A 120 14.25 -12.34 2.40
C GLN A 120 14.23 -13.75 1.78
N LYS A 121 15.00 -14.70 2.33
CA LYS A 121 15.13 -16.08 1.86
C LYS A 121 14.31 -17.07 2.66
N THR A 122 13.58 -16.63 3.66
CA THR A 122 12.77 -17.46 4.55
C THR A 122 11.29 -17.29 4.21
N ASN A 123 10.58 -18.42 4.08
CA ASN A 123 9.13 -18.42 3.89
C ASN A 123 8.42 -17.99 5.18
N ALA A 124 7.54 -16.99 5.10
CA ALA A 124 6.82 -16.48 6.26
C ALA A 124 5.90 -17.54 6.89
N TRP A 125 5.12 -18.24 6.08
CA TRP A 125 4.20 -19.28 6.56
C TRP A 125 4.92 -20.43 7.27
N GLU A 126 5.96 -20.97 6.63
CA GLU A 126 6.75 -22.07 7.19
C GLU A 126 7.42 -21.66 8.51
N TYR A 127 7.99 -20.45 8.58
CA TYR A 127 8.59 -19.95 9.81
C TYR A 127 7.56 -19.78 10.92
N LEU A 128 6.46 -19.10 10.64
CA LEU A 128 5.41 -18.86 11.64
C LEU A 128 4.83 -20.18 12.18
N THR A 129 4.56 -21.15 11.30
CA THR A 129 4.07 -22.48 11.71
C THR A 129 5.11 -23.31 12.47
N SER A 130 6.39 -22.99 12.34
CA SER A 130 7.46 -23.65 13.12
C SER A 130 7.57 -23.15 14.55
N ILE A 131 7.10 -21.93 14.84
CA ILE A 131 7.16 -21.32 16.18
C ILE A 131 5.81 -21.26 16.89
N ILE A 132 4.70 -21.26 16.17
CA ILE A 132 3.32 -21.19 16.68
C ILE A 132 2.58 -22.48 16.31
N SER A 133 2.04 -23.15 17.31
CA SER A 133 1.32 -24.42 17.12
C SER A 133 -0.20 -24.23 17.02
N ASP A 134 -0.76 -23.22 17.70
CA ASP A 134 -2.18 -22.94 17.66
C ASP A 134 -2.59 -22.31 16.32
N PRO A 135 -3.43 -22.98 15.52
CA PRO A 135 -3.82 -22.51 14.20
C PRO A 135 -4.62 -21.19 14.24
N LEU A 136 -5.37 -20.92 15.31
CA LEU A 136 -6.11 -19.66 15.44
C LEU A 136 -5.17 -18.50 15.76
N LEU A 137 -4.15 -18.72 16.60
CA LEU A 137 -3.13 -17.69 16.87
C LEU A 137 -2.38 -17.30 15.59
N LEU A 138 -2.01 -18.27 14.75
CA LEU A 138 -1.41 -17.98 13.43
C LEU A 138 -2.27 -17.03 12.60
N GLN A 139 -3.58 -17.24 12.59
CA GLN A 139 -4.50 -16.37 11.87
C GLN A 139 -4.61 -15.00 12.52
N VAL A 140 -4.71 -14.95 13.86
CA VAL A 140 -4.78 -13.69 14.61
C VAL A 140 -3.54 -12.84 14.36
N LEU A 141 -2.33 -13.44 14.35
CA LEU A 141 -1.07 -12.74 14.07
C LEU A 141 -0.96 -12.27 12.61
N SER A 142 -1.67 -12.90 11.69
CA SER A 142 -1.64 -12.57 10.26
C SER A 142 -2.80 -11.67 9.81
N ALA A 143 -3.90 -11.65 10.53
CA ALA A 143 -5.13 -10.95 10.14
C ALA A 143 -4.93 -9.48 9.73
N PRO A 144 -4.19 -8.64 10.48
CA PRO A 144 -3.98 -7.24 10.08
C PRO A 144 -3.16 -7.04 8.80
N ALA A 145 -2.46 -8.08 8.35
CA ALA A 145 -1.67 -8.03 7.13
C ALA A 145 -2.51 -8.21 5.85
N THR A 146 -3.72 -8.74 5.94
CA THR A 146 -4.56 -9.11 4.77
C THR A 146 -4.83 -7.98 3.79
N CYS A 147 -4.95 -6.73 4.27
CA CYS A 147 -5.12 -5.56 3.44
C CYS A 147 -3.85 -4.68 3.34
N LYS A 148 -2.70 -5.19 3.82
CA LYS A 148 -1.40 -4.50 3.75
C LYS A 148 -0.43 -5.21 2.81
N MET A 149 -0.58 -6.53 2.61
CA MET A 149 0.26 -7.33 1.73
C MET A 149 -0.50 -8.57 1.23
N GLU A 150 0.04 -9.22 0.21
CA GLU A 150 -0.49 -10.49 -0.26
C GLU A 150 0.02 -11.63 0.63
N LEU A 151 -0.83 -12.13 1.53
CA LEU A 151 -0.54 -13.29 2.36
C LEU A 151 -0.67 -14.57 1.53
N ARG A 152 0.45 -15.05 0.96
CA ARG A 152 0.53 -16.31 0.21
C ARG A 152 1.45 -17.29 0.90
N LYS A 153 0.91 -18.45 1.25
CA LYS A 153 1.64 -19.51 1.97
C LYS A 153 2.90 -19.96 1.22
N GLU A 154 2.83 -20.03 -0.12
CA GLU A 154 3.89 -20.56 -0.96
C GLU A 154 5.02 -19.57 -1.26
N THR A 155 4.80 -18.26 -1.13
CA THR A 155 5.75 -17.30 -1.70
C THR A 155 6.16 -16.16 -0.79
N LEU A 156 5.36 -15.82 0.23
CA LEU A 156 5.60 -14.62 1.02
C LEU A 156 6.93 -14.69 1.79
N PRO A 157 7.89 -13.77 1.54
CA PRO A 157 9.10 -13.67 2.35
C PRO A 157 8.79 -13.19 3.76
N LEU A 158 9.49 -13.74 4.75
CA LEU A 158 9.41 -13.30 6.14
C LEU A 158 9.76 -11.82 6.30
N PHE A 159 10.69 -11.30 5.48
CA PHE A 159 11.02 -9.87 5.38
C PHE A 159 9.79 -9.00 5.12
N THR A 160 9.00 -9.33 4.11
CA THR A 160 7.79 -8.56 3.77
C THR A 160 6.76 -8.63 4.88
N TYR A 161 6.59 -9.81 5.51
CA TYR A 161 5.68 -10.00 6.62
C TYR A 161 6.07 -9.14 7.83
N VAL A 162 7.31 -9.23 8.29
CA VAL A 162 7.79 -8.50 9.47
C VAL A 162 7.71 -6.99 9.27
N HIS A 163 8.26 -6.47 8.16
CA HIS A 163 8.24 -5.03 7.88
C HIS A 163 6.84 -4.47 7.59
N GLY A 164 5.89 -5.32 7.22
CA GLY A 164 4.50 -4.94 7.04
C GLY A 164 3.67 -4.95 8.33
N ILE A 165 4.18 -5.50 9.44
CA ILE A 165 3.45 -5.61 10.72
C ILE A 165 4.16 -4.90 11.86
N ALA A 166 5.48 -5.09 12.04
CA ALA A 166 6.21 -4.60 13.20
C ALA A 166 6.06 -3.09 13.46
N PRO A 167 6.16 -2.19 12.45
CA PRO A 167 5.97 -0.76 12.67
C PRO A 167 4.61 -0.39 13.23
N PHE A 168 3.55 -1.13 12.84
CA PHE A 168 2.20 -0.89 13.31
C PHE A 168 1.98 -1.38 14.75
N ILE A 169 2.64 -2.47 15.14
CA ILE A 169 2.63 -2.95 16.53
C ILE A 169 3.31 -1.94 17.45
N GLU A 170 4.43 -1.33 17.02
CA GLU A 170 5.10 -0.31 17.81
C GLU A 170 4.20 0.89 18.04
N SER A 171 3.75 1.52 16.97
CA SER A 171 2.73 2.56 17.05
C SER A 171 1.96 2.69 15.76
N SER A 172 0.68 3.01 15.86
CA SER A 172 -0.21 3.20 14.72
C SER A 172 -0.85 4.59 14.76
N TRP A 173 -0.88 5.25 13.60
CA TRP A 173 -1.28 6.65 13.46
C TRP A 173 -2.22 6.86 12.29
N ARG A 174 -3.17 7.77 12.44
CA ARG A 174 -4.05 8.25 11.37
C ARG A 174 -3.81 9.73 11.10
N LEU A 175 -3.96 10.12 9.84
CA LEU A 175 -4.00 11.53 9.47
C LEU A 175 -5.39 12.10 9.75
N ALA A 176 -5.48 13.14 10.56
CA ALA A 176 -6.72 13.89 10.75
C ALA A 176 -6.93 14.82 9.56
N GLY A 177 -7.41 14.26 8.47
CA GLY A 177 -7.55 14.87 7.17
C GLY A 177 -7.55 13.80 6.11
N ASP A 178 -6.92 14.02 4.97
CA ASP A 178 -6.85 13.06 3.87
C ASP A 178 -5.44 13.00 3.24
N GLY A 179 -5.22 12.02 2.39
CA GLY A 179 -3.94 11.81 1.71
C GLY A 179 -3.46 13.00 0.88
N ASN A 180 -4.37 13.85 0.40
CA ASN A 180 -3.99 15.05 -0.33
C ASN A 180 -3.20 16.04 0.55
N MET A 181 -3.40 16.05 1.87
CA MET A 181 -2.58 16.88 2.77
C MET A 181 -1.12 16.46 2.73
N LEU A 182 -0.86 15.15 2.74
CA LEU A 182 0.50 14.60 2.61
C LEU A 182 1.11 14.95 1.26
N VAL A 183 0.34 14.76 0.19
CA VAL A 183 0.79 15.08 -1.18
C VAL A 183 1.08 16.57 -1.32
N SER A 184 0.17 17.44 -0.83
CA SER A 184 0.35 18.90 -0.89
C SER A 184 1.58 19.35 -0.11
N CYS A 185 1.82 18.80 1.09
CA CYS A 185 3.02 19.09 1.86
C CYS A 185 4.29 18.76 1.06
N LEU A 186 4.35 17.58 0.43
CA LEU A 186 5.50 17.19 -0.40
C LEU A 186 5.68 18.08 -1.63
N VAL A 187 4.58 18.46 -2.30
CA VAL A 187 4.62 19.38 -3.46
C VAL A 187 5.12 20.76 -3.02
N GLU A 188 4.65 21.28 -1.88
CA GLU A 188 5.11 22.55 -1.33
C GLU A 188 6.59 22.50 -0.96
N GLN A 189 7.09 21.40 -0.38
CA GLN A 189 8.51 21.20 -0.11
C GLN A 189 9.34 21.22 -1.40
N ILE A 190 8.91 20.51 -2.46
CA ILE A 190 9.61 20.55 -3.76
C ILE A 190 9.72 21.98 -4.28
N ARG A 191 8.63 22.73 -4.24
CA ARG A 191 8.57 24.13 -4.71
C ARG A 191 9.42 25.07 -3.85
N ALA A 192 9.40 24.89 -2.53
CA ALA A 192 10.21 25.68 -1.60
C ALA A 192 11.71 25.53 -1.84
N TYR A 193 12.14 24.35 -2.33
CA TYR A 193 13.52 24.10 -2.74
C TYR A 193 13.79 24.38 -4.24
N GLY A 194 12.92 25.13 -4.92
CA GLY A 194 13.09 25.59 -6.31
C GLY A 194 12.79 24.52 -7.36
N GLY A 195 12.15 23.40 -6.98
CA GLY A 195 11.66 22.42 -7.95
C GLY A 195 10.26 22.73 -8.46
N GLU A 196 9.81 21.97 -9.44
CA GLU A 196 8.49 22.11 -10.07
C GLU A 196 7.74 20.78 -10.08
N VAL A 197 6.41 20.87 -9.99
CA VAL A 197 5.50 19.73 -10.19
C VAL A 197 4.46 20.14 -11.22
N LEU A 198 4.45 19.45 -12.35
CA LEU A 198 3.53 19.65 -13.45
C LEU A 198 2.56 18.47 -13.55
N THR A 199 1.28 18.75 -13.53
CA THR A 199 0.18 17.79 -13.75
C THR A 199 -0.24 17.78 -15.21
N ASP A 200 -1.08 16.81 -15.60
CA ASP A 200 -1.53 16.59 -16.98
C ASP A 200 -0.35 16.40 -17.98
N LYS A 201 0.75 15.81 -17.48
CA LYS A 201 1.96 15.50 -18.24
C LYS A 201 2.17 13.99 -18.32
N ASP A 202 1.44 13.36 -19.24
CA ASP A 202 1.54 11.92 -19.51
C ASP A 202 2.81 11.61 -20.31
N VAL A 203 3.84 11.12 -19.64
CA VAL A 203 5.08 10.69 -20.31
C VAL A 203 4.82 9.40 -21.07
N VAL A 204 4.98 9.46 -22.39
CA VAL A 204 4.72 8.33 -23.30
C VAL A 204 6.00 7.71 -23.86
N SER A 205 7.15 8.40 -23.74
CA SER A 205 8.45 7.86 -24.21
C SER A 205 9.62 8.50 -23.47
N LEU A 206 10.67 7.69 -23.27
CA LEU A 206 11.98 8.12 -22.81
C LEU A 206 12.98 7.88 -23.95
N LYS A 207 13.50 8.97 -24.54
CA LYS A 207 14.41 8.92 -25.66
C LYS A 207 15.83 8.60 -25.21
N GLU A 208 16.40 7.50 -25.71
CA GLU A 208 17.81 7.13 -25.48
C GLU A 208 18.69 7.59 -26.66
N GLU A 209 19.80 8.23 -26.34
CA GLU A 209 20.87 8.55 -27.29
C GLU A 209 22.21 8.25 -26.62
N ASN A 210 23.11 7.58 -27.35
CA ASN A 210 24.45 7.23 -26.88
C ASN A 210 24.49 6.52 -25.51
N GLY A 211 23.49 5.68 -25.24
CA GLY A 211 23.39 4.92 -24.01
C GLY A 211 22.91 5.72 -22.78
N ARG A 212 22.33 6.89 -22.98
CA ARG A 212 21.74 7.70 -21.90
C ARG A 212 20.34 8.17 -22.31
N ILE A 213 19.44 8.31 -21.34
CA ILE A 213 18.17 9.01 -21.59
C ILE A 213 18.47 10.50 -21.70
N VAL A 214 18.03 11.11 -22.78
CA VAL A 214 18.21 12.55 -23.04
C VAL A 214 16.93 13.34 -22.85
N GLN A 215 15.77 12.69 -23.04
CA GLN A 215 14.48 13.40 -23.08
C GLN A 215 13.33 12.51 -22.61
N ALA A 216 12.39 13.10 -21.87
CA ALA A 216 11.05 12.56 -21.62
C ALA A 216 10.04 13.27 -22.53
N LEU A 217 9.31 12.52 -23.35
CA LEU A 217 8.27 13.03 -24.26
C LEU A 217 6.90 12.77 -23.66
N CYS A 218 6.07 13.80 -23.61
CA CYS A 218 4.68 13.72 -23.16
C CYS A 218 3.68 13.56 -24.31
N ALA A 219 2.50 13.04 -24.02
CA ALA A 219 1.44 12.83 -25.00
C ALA A 219 0.94 14.12 -25.67
N ASP A 220 1.07 15.25 -25.01
CA ASP A 220 0.75 16.59 -25.53
C ASP A 220 1.82 17.16 -26.48
N GLY A 221 2.89 16.41 -26.75
CA GLY A 221 4.01 16.80 -27.60
C GLY A 221 5.08 17.64 -26.88
N THR A 222 4.88 17.98 -25.61
CA THR A 222 5.94 18.64 -24.81
C THR A 222 7.04 17.64 -24.44
N SER A 223 8.26 18.14 -24.30
CA SER A 223 9.39 17.30 -23.93
C SER A 223 10.29 18.00 -22.91
N TYR A 224 10.95 17.20 -22.09
CA TYR A 224 11.80 17.67 -21.00
C TYR A 224 13.14 16.95 -21.00
N GLU A 225 14.20 17.71 -20.87
CA GLU A 225 15.59 17.22 -20.81
C GLU A 225 16.11 17.29 -19.37
N ALA A 226 16.92 16.32 -18.98
CA ALA A 226 17.56 16.26 -17.66
C ALA A 226 18.84 15.43 -17.70
N GLY A 227 19.72 15.66 -16.73
CA GLY A 227 20.92 14.82 -16.55
C GLY A 227 20.56 13.44 -16.00
N PHE A 228 19.53 13.35 -15.13
CA PHE A 228 19.04 12.11 -14.51
C PHE A 228 17.53 12.01 -14.63
N PHE A 229 17.04 10.78 -14.81
CA PHE A 229 15.63 10.46 -14.88
C PHE A 229 15.29 9.44 -13.79
N VAL A 230 14.20 9.70 -13.04
CA VAL A 230 13.71 8.78 -12.02
C VAL A 230 12.27 8.43 -12.36
N SER A 231 12.02 7.16 -12.60
CA SER A 231 10.66 6.66 -12.87
C SER A 231 10.06 6.05 -11.62
N ASN A 232 8.92 6.60 -11.17
CA ASN A 232 8.07 6.02 -10.14
C ASN A 232 6.91 5.19 -10.74
N ALA A 233 6.87 5.04 -12.06
CA ALA A 233 5.95 4.14 -12.70
C ALA A 233 6.33 2.68 -12.43
N HIS A 234 5.37 1.77 -12.55
CA HIS A 234 5.65 0.34 -12.43
C HIS A 234 6.83 -0.06 -13.35
N PRO A 235 7.76 -0.95 -12.92
CA PRO A 235 8.96 -1.28 -13.72
C PRO A 235 8.66 -1.77 -15.13
N ALA A 236 7.57 -2.53 -15.34
CA ALA A 236 7.13 -2.93 -16.67
C ALA A 236 6.73 -1.72 -17.53
N VAL A 237 6.04 -0.73 -16.95
CA VAL A 237 5.67 0.52 -17.63
C VAL A 237 6.93 1.33 -17.95
N THR A 238 7.85 1.47 -17.02
CA THR A 238 9.15 2.13 -17.25
C THR A 238 9.91 1.51 -18.42
N CYS A 239 9.97 0.16 -18.47
CA CYS A 239 10.59 -0.55 -19.57
C CYS A 239 9.92 -0.29 -20.93
N SER A 240 8.58 -0.14 -20.93
CA SER A 240 7.85 0.17 -22.16
C SER A 240 8.06 1.61 -22.62
N LEU A 241 8.25 2.58 -21.70
CA LEU A 241 8.56 3.97 -22.02
C LEU A 241 9.95 4.12 -22.70
N VAL A 242 10.92 3.30 -22.31
CA VAL A 242 12.26 3.28 -22.95
C VAL A 242 12.19 2.67 -24.35
N GLY A 243 11.29 1.72 -24.59
CA GLY A 243 11.18 1.05 -25.87
C GLY A 243 12.40 0.19 -26.21
N GLU A 244 12.92 0.31 -27.43
CA GLU A 244 14.15 -0.39 -27.85
C GLU A 244 15.38 0.32 -27.33
N SER A 245 16.30 -0.44 -26.73
CA SER A 245 17.53 0.04 -26.13
C SER A 245 18.66 -0.98 -26.30
N ALA A 246 19.84 -0.49 -26.60
CA ALA A 246 21.05 -1.33 -26.66
C ALA A 246 21.48 -1.78 -25.25
N LEU A 247 21.28 -0.96 -24.23
CA LEU A 247 21.66 -1.23 -22.85
C LEU A 247 20.59 -1.99 -22.08
N MET A 248 19.34 -1.54 -22.15
CA MET A 248 18.22 -2.24 -21.51
C MET A 248 17.75 -3.42 -22.37
N LYS A 249 18.43 -4.54 -22.23
CA LYS A 249 18.24 -5.74 -23.05
C LYS A 249 16.81 -6.28 -23.02
N LYS A 250 16.36 -6.83 -24.14
CA LYS A 250 15.02 -7.45 -24.28
C LYS A 250 14.69 -8.46 -23.17
N VAL A 251 15.69 -9.23 -22.70
CA VAL A 251 15.51 -10.19 -21.58
C VAL A 251 15.11 -9.49 -20.29
N PHE A 252 15.73 -8.33 -19.96
CA PHE A 252 15.37 -7.57 -18.76
C PHE A 252 13.95 -7.01 -18.88
N ARG A 253 13.61 -6.38 -20.01
CA ARG A 253 12.26 -5.85 -20.28
C ARG A 253 11.20 -6.94 -20.18
N ARG A 254 11.45 -8.11 -20.79
CA ARG A 254 10.57 -9.28 -20.71
C ARG A 254 10.41 -9.75 -19.26
N ARG A 255 11.51 -9.82 -18.51
CA ARG A 255 11.48 -10.18 -17.09
C ARG A 255 10.57 -9.24 -16.29
N MET A 256 10.71 -7.92 -16.44
CA MET A 256 9.87 -6.95 -15.75
C MET A 256 8.39 -7.07 -16.13
N GLY A 257 8.10 -7.36 -17.39
CA GLY A 257 6.73 -7.54 -17.87
C GLY A 257 6.07 -8.87 -17.50
N MET A 258 6.86 -9.87 -17.08
CA MET A 258 6.37 -11.21 -16.70
C MET A 258 6.38 -11.47 -15.19
N GLN A 259 6.89 -10.54 -14.37
CA GLN A 259 6.84 -10.68 -12.93
C GLN A 259 5.39 -10.69 -12.44
N PRO A 260 5.00 -11.66 -11.60
CA PRO A 260 3.69 -11.66 -11.01
C PRO A 260 3.45 -10.40 -10.17
N ASN A 261 2.26 -9.86 -10.27
CA ASN A 261 1.80 -8.76 -9.44
C ASN A 261 0.99 -9.28 -8.26
N THR A 262 0.88 -8.47 -7.21
CA THR A 262 -0.03 -8.75 -6.10
C THR A 262 -1.46 -8.51 -6.52
N PHE A 263 -2.40 -8.96 -5.71
CA PHE A 263 -3.81 -8.62 -5.89
C PHE A 263 -4.04 -7.09 -5.85
N GLY A 264 -5.22 -6.67 -6.30
CA GLY A 264 -5.76 -5.33 -6.02
C GLY A 264 -6.71 -5.36 -4.84
N ILE A 265 -7.33 -4.20 -4.53
CA ILE A 265 -8.30 -4.08 -3.43
C ILE A 265 -9.67 -3.70 -3.98
N PHE A 266 -10.70 -4.41 -3.53
CA PHE A 266 -12.07 -3.92 -3.60
C PHE A 266 -12.31 -3.05 -2.37
N THR A 267 -12.77 -1.82 -2.56
CA THR A 267 -13.13 -0.94 -1.45
C THR A 267 -14.60 -0.51 -1.58
N LEU A 268 -15.36 -0.74 -0.52
CA LEU A 268 -16.71 -0.19 -0.36
C LEU A 268 -16.64 1.05 0.54
N HIS A 269 -16.99 2.19 -0.02
CA HIS A 269 -17.00 3.48 0.65
C HIS A 269 -18.41 3.78 1.14
N LEU A 270 -18.56 3.98 2.44
CA LEU A 270 -19.83 4.28 3.09
C LEU A 270 -19.86 5.74 3.55
N GLN A 271 -20.91 6.46 3.18
CA GLN A 271 -21.29 7.70 3.85
C GLN A 271 -22.39 7.37 4.85
N LEU A 272 -22.19 7.74 6.11
CA LEU A 272 -23.17 7.52 7.18
C LEU A 272 -24.05 8.74 7.44
N ARG A 273 -25.22 8.50 8.01
CA ARG A 273 -26.09 9.55 8.55
C ARG A 273 -25.42 10.20 9.75
N SER A 274 -25.53 11.51 9.87
CA SER A 274 -24.93 12.25 10.98
C SER A 274 -25.49 11.75 12.32
N GLY A 275 -24.59 11.50 13.28
CA GLY A 275 -24.96 11.08 14.62
C GLY A 275 -25.33 9.61 14.78
N SER A 276 -25.23 8.79 13.71
CA SER A 276 -25.68 7.40 13.75
C SER A 276 -24.69 6.45 14.41
N LEU A 277 -23.38 6.75 14.40
CA LEU A 277 -22.35 5.87 14.93
C LEU A 277 -21.26 6.69 15.65
N PRO A 278 -20.98 6.42 16.94
CA PRO A 278 -19.84 7.01 17.64
C PRO A 278 -18.50 6.68 16.96
N TYR A 279 -17.56 7.63 16.96
CA TYR A 279 -16.23 7.40 16.39
C TYR A 279 -15.44 6.40 17.24
N PHE A 280 -14.76 5.49 16.56
CA PHE A 280 -13.81 4.55 17.13
C PHE A 280 -12.44 4.73 16.43
N ASN A 281 -11.37 4.83 17.22
CA ASN A 281 -10.03 5.15 16.70
C ASN A 281 -9.16 3.88 16.51
N HIS A 282 -9.77 2.81 16.02
CA HIS A 282 -9.10 1.55 15.67
C HIS A 282 -9.67 1.03 14.35
N ASN A 283 -9.02 0.06 13.75
CA ASN A 283 -9.60 -0.69 12.64
C ASN A 283 -10.38 -1.88 13.18
N LYS A 284 -11.37 -2.34 12.42
CA LYS A 284 -12.08 -3.60 12.68
C LYS A 284 -11.84 -4.54 11.52
N LEU A 285 -11.34 -5.73 11.83
CA LEU A 285 -11.16 -6.81 10.87
C LEU A 285 -12.16 -7.91 11.17
N VAL A 286 -12.90 -8.36 10.17
CA VAL A 286 -13.95 -9.37 10.33
C VAL A 286 -13.76 -10.46 9.30
N PHE A 287 -13.68 -11.70 9.75
CA PHE A 287 -13.46 -12.87 8.91
C PHE A 287 -14.64 -13.83 8.98
N ALA A 288 -15.13 -14.24 7.82
CA ALA A 288 -16.19 -15.26 7.71
C ALA A 288 -15.66 -16.66 8.05
N GLU A 289 -14.40 -16.90 7.74
CA GLU A 289 -13.68 -18.15 7.97
C GLU A 289 -12.40 -17.90 8.78
N PRO A 290 -11.92 -18.88 9.54
CA PRO A 290 -10.72 -18.68 10.37
C PRO A 290 -9.40 -18.66 9.60
N ASP A 291 -9.34 -18.86 8.28
CA ASP A 291 -8.12 -18.77 7.47
C ASP A 291 -8.09 -17.44 6.72
N CYS A 292 -7.12 -16.58 7.06
CA CYS A 292 -6.91 -15.28 6.42
C CYS A 292 -5.80 -15.30 5.33
N TRP A 293 -5.10 -16.42 5.17
CA TRP A 293 -4.14 -16.58 4.10
C TRP A 293 -4.85 -16.98 2.79
N ASP A 294 -4.37 -16.48 1.66
CA ASP A 294 -4.95 -16.71 0.33
C ASP A 294 -6.46 -16.36 0.23
N MET A 295 -6.89 -15.33 0.99
CA MET A 295 -8.31 -14.97 1.15
C MET A 295 -8.86 -14.03 0.07
N ALA A 296 -8.06 -13.61 -0.91
CA ALA A 296 -8.52 -12.65 -1.93
C ALA A 296 -9.75 -13.16 -2.67
N VAL A 297 -10.71 -12.24 -2.91
CA VAL A 297 -11.91 -12.53 -3.71
C VAL A 297 -11.50 -13.00 -5.10
N ASP A 298 -11.94 -14.17 -5.47
CA ASP A 298 -11.74 -14.83 -6.76
C ASP A 298 -13.04 -14.83 -7.60
N LYS A 299 -13.07 -15.58 -8.68
CA LYS A 299 -14.26 -15.68 -9.57
C LYS A 299 -15.53 -16.24 -8.91
N SER A 300 -15.43 -16.85 -7.73
CA SER A 300 -16.61 -17.24 -6.95
C SER A 300 -17.34 -16.02 -6.37
N LEU A 301 -16.66 -14.89 -6.26
CA LEU A 301 -17.09 -13.65 -5.63
C LEU A 301 -17.33 -13.79 -4.13
N ALA A 302 -16.80 -14.82 -3.45
CA ALA A 302 -16.94 -14.99 -2.03
C ALA A 302 -16.01 -14.02 -1.27
N VAL A 303 -16.57 -13.25 -0.33
CA VAL A 303 -15.81 -12.37 0.56
C VAL A 303 -15.52 -13.12 1.86
N LYS A 304 -14.26 -13.47 2.09
CA LYS A 304 -13.81 -14.25 3.26
C LYS A 304 -13.45 -13.38 4.46
N GLY A 305 -13.13 -12.11 4.23
CA GLY A 305 -12.80 -11.17 5.29
C GLY A 305 -12.73 -9.73 4.79
N ILE A 306 -12.85 -8.79 5.72
CA ILE A 306 -12.84 -7.36 5.48
C ILE A 306 -12.01 -6.62 6.53
N MET A 307 -11.47 -5.48 6.16
CA MET A 307 -10.96 -4.47 7.08
C MET A 307 -11.84 -3.23 7.00
N MET A 308 -12.30 -2.72 8.13
CA MET A 308 -13.05 -1.46 8.23
C MET A 308 -12.17 -0.38 8.84
N SER A 309 -12.09 0.77 8.18
CA SER A 309 -11.38 1.96 8.65
C SER A 309 -12.32 3.15 8.67
N ALA A 310 -12.58 3.71 9.86
CA ALA A 310 -13.35 4.93 10.02
C ALA A 310 -12.43 6.14 9.93
N ARG A 311 -12.83 7.15 9.15
CA ARG A 311 -12.09 8.42 9.07
C ARG A 311 -12.31 9.24 10.33
N ILE A 312 -11.26 9.93 10.80
CA ILE A 312 -11.37 10.88 11.91
C ILE A 312 -12.37 11.99 11.52
N PRO A 313 -13.43 12.21 12.29
CA PRO A 313 -14.41 13.24 11.98
C PRO A 313 -13.80 14.64 12.15
N GLU A 314 -14.06 15.54 11.20
CA GLU A 314 -13.63 16.94 11.28
C GLU A 314 -14.27 17.67 12.45
N LYS A 315 -15.52 17.33 12.77
CA LYS A 315 -16.32 17.92 13.85
C LYS A 315 -17.15 16.84 14.55
N GLY A 316 -17.31 17.00 15.85
CA GLY A 316 -18.11 16.08 16.66
C GLY A 316 -17.41 14.76 16.93
N GLY A 317 -18.13 13.82 17.53
CA GLY A 317 -17.63 12.50 17.97
C GLY A 317 -18.21 11.33 17.19
N ASN A 318 -18.79 11.56 16.00
CA ASN A 318 -19.46 10.52 15.23
C ASN A 318 -18.77 10.28 13.89
N VAL A 319 -18.78 9.02 13.47
CA VAL A 319 -18.28 8.59 12.16
C VAL A 319 -19.14 9.21 11.06
N VAL A 320 -18.48 9.75 10.04
CA VAL A 320 -19.12 10.30 8.84
C VAL A 320 -18.96 9.36 7.66
N ASN A 321 -17.79 8.72 7.54
CA ASN A 321 -17.50 7.73 6.50
C ASN A 321 -16.63 6.58 7.00
N ILE A 322 -16.87 5.41 6.41
CA ILE A 322 -16.11 4.19 6.62
C ILE A 322 -15.67 3.67 5.26
N ASP A 323 -14.43 3.22 5.17
CA ASP A 323 -13.93 2.39 4.08
C ASP A 323 -13.89 0.95 4.54
N ILE A 324 -14.51 0.05 3.74
CA ILE A 324 -14.45 -1.40 3.92
C ILE A 324 -13.63 -1.98 2.79
N LEU A 325 -12.52 -2.62 3.11
CA LEU A 325 -11.56 -3.17 2.17
C LEU A 325 -11.58 -4.69 2.19
N THR A 326 -11.46 -5.30 1.01
CA THR A 326 -11.18 -6.73 0.86
C THR A 326 -10.23 -6.95 -0.33
N PRO A 327 -9.22 -7.82 -0.22
CA PRO A 327 -8.38 -8.18 -1.36
C PRO A 327 -9.20 -8.80 -2.50
N MET A 328 -8.84 -8.49 -3.75
CA MET A 328 -9.51 -9.01 -4.94
C MET A 328 -8.50 -9.34 -6.03
N LEU A 329 -8.58 -10.56 -6.58
CA LEU A 329 -7.74 -10.99 -7.69
C LEU A 329 -8.12 -10.27 -8.99
N TRP A 330 -7.11 -10.05 -9.85
CA TRP A 330 -7.31 -9.43 -11.15
C TRP A 330 -8.31 -10.18 -12.04
N GLU A 331 -8.30 -11.51 -12.00
CA GLU A 331 -9.17 -12.38 -12.79
C GLU A 331 -10.67 -12.11 -12.62
N VAL A 332 -11.08 -11.47 -11.50
CA VAL A 332 -12.48 -11.08 -11.24
C VAL A 332 -12.91 -9.92 -12.14
N VAL A 333 -11.99 -9.09 -12.55
CA VAL A 333 -12.26 -7.85 -13.32
C VAL A 333 -11.61 -7.84 -14.70
N GLU A 334 -10.79 -8.83 -15.02
CA GLU A 334 -10.01 -8.92 -16.26
C GLU A 334 -10.87 -8.79 -17.53
N GLU A 335 -12.03 -9.42 -17.58
CA GLU A 335 -12.94 -9.37 -18.73
C GLU A 335 -13.47 -7.96 -19.01
N TYR A 336 -13.41 -7.05 -18.02
CA TYR A 336 -13.84 -5.65 -18.17
C TYR A 336 -12.67 -4.71 -18.50
N ASP A 337 -11.46 -5.24 -18.66
CA ASP A 337 -10.30 -4.44 -19.06
C ASP A 337 -10.51 -3.79 -20.44
N GLY A 338 -10.01 -2.57 -20.62
CA GLY A 338 -10.21 -1.78 -21.83
C GLY A 338 -11.63 -1.24 -22.05
N THR A 339 -12.61 -1.56 -21.18
CA THR A 339 -13.94 -0.93 -21.26
C THR A 339 -13.88 0.52 -20.76
N LYS A 340 -14.69 1.39 -21.37
CA LYS A 340 -14.65 2.84 -21.11
C LYS A 340 -15.03 3.18 -19.66
N LEU A 341 -14.21 3.97 -19.01
CA LEU A 341 -14.45 4.50 -17.65
C LEU A 341 -15.84 5.17 -17.59
N PHE A 342 -16.57 4.96 -16.49
CA PHE A 342 -17.96 5.38 -16.25
C PHE A 342 -19.04 4.74 -17.17
N HIS A 343 -18.64 3.99 -18.20
CA HIS A 343 -19.53 3.28 -19.12
C HIS A 343 -19.35 1.76 -19.07
N ARG A 344 -18.97 1.23 -17.92
CA ARG A 344 -18.77 -0.20 -17.69
C ARG A 344 -20.07 -1.00 -17.93
N PRO A 345 -19.97 -2.27 -18.38
CA PRO A 345 -21.12 -3.15 -18.60
C PRO A 345 -21.97 -3.35 -17.34
N LYS A 346 -23.21 -3.80 -17.54
CA LYS A 346 -24.14 -4.11 -16.44
C LYS A 346 -23.59 -5.21 -15.55
N ALA A 347 -22.99 -6.26 -16.11
CA ALA A 347 -22.37 -7.36 -15.38
C ALA A 347 -21.29 -6.88 -14.40
N TYR A 348 -20.45 -5.91 -14.77
CA TYR A 348 -19.47 -5.30 -13.86
C TYR A 348 -20.14 -4.62 -12.65
N LYS A 349 -21.26 -3.93 -12.87
CA LYS A 349 -22.00 -3.26 -11.79
C LYS A 349 -22.65 -4.28 -10.86
N GLU A 350 -23.20 -5.38 -11.41
CA GLU A 350 -23.79 -6.47 -10.66
C GLU A 350 -22.74 -7.24 -9.82
N MET A 351 -21.59 -7.53 -10.40
CA MET A 351 -20.46 -8.11 -9.69
C MET A 351 -20.06 -7.23 -8.48
N LYS A 352 -19.90 -5.92 -8.70
CA LYS A 352 -19.58 -4.97 -7.63
C LYS A 352 -20.64 -4.93 -6.53
N ALA A 353 -21.91 -4.94 -6.90
CA ALA A 353 -23.02 -4.95 -5.94
C ALA A 353 -22.99 -6.22 -5.08
N ARG A 354 -22.78 -7.39 -5.69
CA ARG A 354 -22.71 -8.66 -4.97
C ARG A 354 -21.55 -8.72 -3.96
N VAL A 355 -20.37 -8.20 -4.33
CA VAL A 355 -19.24 -8.12 -3.39
C VAL A 355 -19.52 -7.11 -2.27
N ALA A 356 -20.11 -5.96 -2.61
CA ALA A 356 -20.48 -4.92 -1.64
C ALA A 356 -21.50 -5.43 -0.61
N GLU A 357 -22.50 -6.20 -1.02
CA GLU A 357 -23.52 -6.81 -0.15
C GLU A 357 -22.86 -7.76 0.87
N GLN A 358 -21.91 -8.59 0.44
CA GLN A 358 -21.19 -9.49 1.35
C GLN A 358 -20.26 -8.73 2.31
N CYS A 359 -19.57 -7.69 1.83
CA CYS A 359 -18.77 -6.82 2.70
C CYS A 359 -19.65 -6.18 3.79
N LEU A 360 -20.83 -5.69 3.41
CA LEU A 360 -21.77 -5.08 4.37
C LEU A 360 -22.31 -6.12 5.35
N ALA A 361 -22.67 -7.32 4.89
CA ALA A 361 -23.14 -8.38 5.75
C ALA A 361 -22.09 -8.77 6.83
N LEU A 362 -20.80 -8.86 6.45
CA LEU A 362 -19.74 -9.07 7.43
C LEU A 362 -19.60 -7.89 8.40
N ALA A 363 -19.65 -6.66 7.90
CA ALA A 363 -19.56 -5.46 8.74
C ALA A 363 -20.69 -5.37 9.77
N GLU A 364 -21.90 -5.77 9.40
CA GLU A 364 -23.07 -5.78 10.30
C GLU A 364 -22.96 -6.78 11.45
N THR A 365 -22.13 -7.82 11.33
CA THR A 365 -21.89 -8.76 12.46
C THR A 365 -21.22 -8.08 13.66
N VAL A 366 -20.50 -6.96 13.43
CA VAL A 366 -19.77 -6.22 14.46
C VAL A 366 -20.24 -4.78 14.66
N ILE A 367 -21.03 -4.26 13.72
CA ILE A 367 -21.74 -2.98 13.84
C ILE A 367 -23.22 -3.23 13.47
N PRO A 368 -24.02 -3.75 14.42
CA PRO A 368 -25.43 -4.05 14.15
C PRO A 368 -26.21 -2.84 13.64
N GLY A 369 -26.98 -3.03 12.57
CA GLY A 369 -27.77 -1.99 11.94
C GLY A 369 -26.97 -0.99 11.12
N LEU A 370 -25.73 -1.31 10.75
CA LEU A 370 -24.89 -0.44 9.91
C LEU A 370 -25.59 -0.06 8.59
N GLY A 371 -26.31 -1.00 7.96
CA GLY A 371 -27.07 -0.74 6.72
C GLY A 371 -28.10 0.38 6.86
N GLU A 372 -28.79 0.47 8.02
CA GLU A 372 -29.75 1.54 8.29
C GLU A 372 -29.08 2.91 8.49
N MET A 373 -27.81 2.92 8.88
CA MET A 373 -27.02 4.15 9.06
C MET A 373 -26.49 4.70 7.75
N ILE A 374 -26.49 3.92 6.68
CA ILE A 374 -25.91 4.32 5.39
C ILE A 374 -26.82 5.35 4.70
N LEU A 375 -26.18 6.43 4.24
CA LEU A 375 -26.79 7.43 3.39
C LEU A 375 -26.48 7.20 1.91
N LYS A 376 -25.22 6.86 1.58
CA LYS A 376 -24.74 6.58 0.22
C LYS A 376 -23.58 5.61 0.24
N THR A 377 -23.41 4.88 -0.86
CA THR A 377 -22.28 3.98 -1.08
C THR A 377 -21.62 4.24 -2.41
N TRP A 378 -20.32 3.96 -2.48
CA TRP A 378 -19.53 3.87 -3.71
C TRP A 378 -18.58 2.67 -3.59
N SER A 379 -18.06 2.17 -4.70
CA SER A 379 -17.05 1.12 -4.64
C SER A 379 -16.03 1.26 -5.75
N SER A 380 -14.80 0.85 -5.46
CA SER A 380 -13.68 0.70 -6.38
C SER A 380 -13.25 -0.76 -6.48
N THR A 381 -12.48 -1.11 -7.52
CA THR A 381 -11.97 -2.45 -7.78
C THR A 381 -10.52 -2.36 -8.27
N PRO A 382 -9.81 -3.47 -8.45
CA PRO A 382 -8.48 -3.46 -9.09
C PRO A 382 -8.45 -2.72 -10.44
N LEU A 383 -9.55 -2.75 -11.19
CA LEU A 383 -9.64 -2.02 -12.46
C LEU A 383 -9.51 -0.49 -12.28
N THR A 384 -9.94 0.05 -11.13
CA THR A 384 -9.76 1.47 -10.81
C THR A 384 -8.28 1.83 -10.64
N TYR A 385 -7.49 0.98 -9.99
CA TYR A 385 -6.04 1.19 -9.87
C TYR A 385 -5.36 1.16 -11.24
N LYS A 386 -5.75 0.23 -12.12
CA LYS A 386 -5.23 0.19 -13.48
C LYS A 386 -5.58 1.43 -14.28
N ASP A 387 -6.82 1.90 -14.23
CA ASP A 387 -7.28 3.08 -14.96
C ASP A 387 -6.54 4.36 -14.55
N TYR A 388 -6.34 4.55 -13.24
CA TYR A 388 -5.79 5.80 -12.71
C TYR A 388 -4.27 5.77 -12.53
N ASN A 389 -3.70 4.66 -12.09
CA ASN A 389 -2.27 4.56 -11.75
C ASN A 389 -1.45 3.76 -12.79
N LEU A 390 -2.08 3.19 -13.83
CA LEU A 390 -1.45 2.31 -14.81
C LEU A 390 -0.75 1.10 -14.18
N THR A 391 -1.18 0.69 -12.98
CA THR A 391 -0.60 -0.49 -12.32
C THR A 391 -1.05 -1.74 -13.06
N PRO A 392 -0.13 -2.57 -13.57
CA PRO A 392 -0.50 -3.82 -14.23
C PRO A 392 -1.38 -4.69 -13.32
N GLU A 393 -2.42 -5.30 -13.89
CA GLU A 393 -3.39 -6.14 -13.18
C GLU A 393 -4.08 -5.43 -12.00
N GLY A 394 -4.08 -4.09 -11.99
CA GLY A 394 -4.66 -3.31 -10.91
C GLY A 394 -4.06 -3.59 -9.53
N SER A 395 -2.80 -4.02 -9.49
CA SER A 395 -2.08 -4.40 -8.27
C SER A 395 -2.04 -3.26 -7.26
N ALA A 396 -2.35 -3.57 -6.00
CA ALA A 396 -2.27 -2.60 -4.90
C ALA A 396 -0.84 -2.38 -4.40
N PHE A 397 0.03 -3.40 -4.50
CA PHE A 397 1.36 -3.41 -3.86
C PHE A 397 2.51 -3.66 -4.83
N GLY A 398 2.25 -3.63 -6.14
CA GLY A 398 3.25 -3.86 -7.17
C GLY A 398 3.64 -5.35 -7.31
N PHE A 399 4.92 -5.63 -7.55
CA PHE A 399 5.39 -7.00 -7.71
C PHE A 399 5.18 -7.86 -6.48
N ARG A 400 4.65 -9.06 -6.69
CA ARG A 400 4.62 -10.12 -5.67
C ARG A 400 6.05 -10.47 -5.28
N LYS A 401 6.34 -10.50 -3.98
CA LYS A 401 7.62 -10.92 -3.45
C LYS A 401 7.65 -12.43 -3.29
N ASP A 402 8.82 -13.05 -3.53
CA ASP A 402 9.01 -14.50 -3.49
C ASP A 402 10.31 -14.82 -2.78
N PHE A 403 10.21 -15.50 -1.63
CA PHE A 403 11.37 -15.88 -0.82
C PHE A 403 12.30 -16.86 -1.55
N SER A 404 11.75 -17.69 -2.44
CA SER A 404 12.54 -18.66 -3.23
C SER A 404 13.37 -17.98 -4.31
N ASN A 405 13.03 -16.76 -4.67
CA ASN A 405 13.69 -16.03 -5.74
C ASN A 405 13.81 -14.50 -5.45
N PRO A 406 14.41 -14.13 -4.29
CA PRO A 406 14.42 -12.72 -3.85
C PRO A 406 15.11 -11.81 -4.85
N MET A 407 16.18 -12.27 -5.52
CA MET A 407 16.91 -11.51 -6.55
C MET A 407 16.05 -11.14 -7.78
N MET A 408 14.95 -11.86 -8.00
CA MET A 408 14.02 -11.58 -9.11
C MET A 408 12.91 -10.62 -8.71
N THR A 409 12.49 -10.64 -7.47
CA THR A 409 11.33 -9.89 -6.96
C THR A 409 11.71 -8.63 -6.19
N ILE A 410 12.97 -8.51 -5.73
CA ILE A 410 13.55 -7.28 -5.21
C ILE A 410 14.36 -6.63 -6.35
N VAL A 411 13.85 -5.50 -6.83
CA VAL A 411 14.40 -4.81 -8.00
C VAL A 411 15.28 -3.64 -7.56
N SER A 412 16.49 -3.56 -8.13
CA SER A 412 17.38 -2.42 -7.89
C SER A 412 16.81 -1.11 -8.44
N PRO A 413 17.01 0.02 -7.75
CA PRO A 413 16.75 1.34 -8.32
C PRO A 413 17.56 1.64 -9.60
N LYS A 414 18.76 1.08 -9.71
CA LYS A 414 19.60 1.24 -10.93
C LYS A 414 19.06 0.42 -12.08
N THR A 415 18.97 1.04 -13.23
CA THR A 415 18.74 0.33 -14.49
C THR A 415 20.08 0.08 -15.22
N GLN A 416 20.02 -0.58 -16.37
CA GLN A 416 21.18 -0.73 -17.25
C GLN A 416 21.57 0.58 -17.98
N ILE A 417 20.68 1.59 -17.97
CA ILE A 417 20.93 2.91 -18.53
C ILE A 417 21.46 3.81 -17.39
N PRO A 418 22.67 4.33 -17.45
CA PRO A 418 23.38 4.94 -16.32
C PRO A 418 22.64 6.10 -15.63
N ASN A 419 21.83 6.85 -16.36
CA ASN A 419 21.11 8.00 -15.84
C ASN A 419 19.59 7.78 -15.72
N LEU A 420 19.11 6.53 -15.82
CA LEU A 420 17.73 6.15 -15.56
C LEU A 420 17.64 5.30 -14.30
N PHE A 421 16.89 5.81 -13.34
CA PHE A 421 16.61 5.14 -12.07
C PHE A 421 15.12 4.81 -11.95
N MET A 422 14.82 3.81 -11.16
CA MET A 422 13.45 3.47 -10.74
C MET A 422 13.29 3.72 -9.25
N THR A 423 12.06 3.97 -8.82
CA THR A 423 11.66 4.08 -7.41
C THR A 423 10.24 3.54 -7.23
N GLY A 424 9.74 3.55 -6.00
CA GLY A 424 8.35 3.18 -5.72
C GLY A 424 8.16 1.76 -5.19
N GLN A 425 6.89 1.41 -4.97
CA GLN A 425 6.47 0.23 -4.20
C GLN A 425 6.83 -1.13 -4.81
N SER A 426 7.06 -1.20 -6.13
CA SER A 426 7.38 -2.45 -6.81
C SER A 426 8.81 -2.92 -6.57
N LEU A 427 9.73 -2.04 -6.11
CA LEU A 427 11.15 -2.37 -6.05
C LEU A 427 11.48 -3.27 -4.86
N MET A 428 11.38 -2.75 -3.65
CA MET A 428 11.80 -3.45 -2.43
C MET A 428 10.60 -3.80 -1.55
N LEU A 429 9.98 -2.81 -0.95
CA LEU A 429 8.85 -2.92 -0.06
C LEU A 429 7.80 -1.86 -0.44
N HIS A 430 6.54 -2.18 -0.24
CA HIS A 430 5.40 -1.28 -0.47
C HIS A 430 4.94 -0.58 0.82
N GLY A 431 3.87 0.21 0.72
CA GLY A 431 3.37 1.06 1.81
C GLY A 431 4.28 2.27 2.06
N LEU A 432 3.83 3.21 2.91
CA LEU A 432 4.57 4.46 3.16
C LEU A 432 5.99 4.21 3.68
N HIS A 433 6.17 3.24 4.57
CA HIS A 433 7.50 2.84 5.05
C HIS A 433 8.38 2.37 3.88
N GLY A 434 7.92 1.39 3.12
CA GLY A 434 8.69 0.82 2.02
C GLY A 434 9.05 1.82 0.91
N VAL A 435 8.09 2.66 0.50
CA VAL A 435 8.36 3.65 -0.56
C VAL A 435 9.28 4.78 -0.08
N THR A 436 9.23 5.15 1.21
CA THR A 436 10.12 6.14 1.79
C THR A 436 11.57 5.63 1.82
N MET A 437 11.77 4.40 2.27
CA MET A 437 13.08 3.75 2.27
C MET A 437 13.63 3.55 0.86
N THR A 438 12.78 3.10 -0.08
CA THR A 438 13.15 2.95 -1.49
C THR A 438 13.55 4.30 -2.12
N ALA A 439 12.82 5.38 -1.81
CA ALA A 439 13.15 6.72 -2.29
C ALA A 439 14.51 7.20 -1.75
N ALA A 440 14.77 7.00 -0.46
CA ALA A 440 16.07 7.33 0.16
C ALA A 440 17.21 6.55 -0.51
N TYR A 441 17.04 5.25 -0.72
CA TYR A 441 18.02 4.42 -1.41
C TYR A 441 18.24 4.86 -2.86
N THR A 442 17.17 5.22 -3.59
CA THR A 442 17.28 5.75 -4.95
C THR A 442 18.10 7.05 -4.98
N CYS A 443 17.87 7.98 -4.04
CA CYS A 443 18.65 9.21 -3.92
C CYS A 443 20.14 8.92 -3.65
N GLN A 444 20.45 7.99 -2.76
CA GLN A 444 21.84 7.57 -2.48
C GLN A 444 22.54 7.03 -3.73
N GLU A 445 21.86 6.20 -4.52
CA GLU A 445 22.42 5.63 -5.76
C GLU A 445 22.67 6.69 -6.83
N ILE A 446 21.79 7.70 -6.95
CA ILE A 446 22.01 8.85 -7.85
C ILE A 446 23.22 9.66 -7.39
N ASN A 447 23.37 9.91 -6.09
CA ASN A 447 24.48 10.69 -5.54
C ASN A 447 25.82 10.00 -5.76
N LYS A 448 25.91 8.66 -5.61
CA LYS A 448 27.13 7.90 -5.93
C LYS A 448 27.54 8.04 -7.40
N ASN A 449 26.58 8.01 -8.33
CA ASN A 449 26.86 8.16 -9.75
C ASN A 449 27.35 9.58 -10.11
N THR A 450 26.90 10.62 -9.40
CA THR A 450 27.34 12.01 -9.65
C THR A 450 28.79 12.27 -9.20
N ILE A 451 29.29 11.53 -8.21
CA ILE A 451 30.66 11.65 -7.71
C ILE A 451 31.66 10.91 -8.64
N SER A 452 31.17 9.99 -9.45
CA SER A 452 31.96 9.13 -10.33
C SER A 452 32.09 9.69 -11.75
N GLU A 453 31.35 10.75 -12.12
CA GLU A 453 31.46 11.54 -13.35
C GLU A 453 32.31 12.80 -13.10
#